data_5a904cba53eb710abb79ab5722a1f916
#
_entry.id   5a904cba53eb710abb79ab5722a1f916
#
_cell.length_a   1.000
_cell.length_b   1.000
_cell.length_c   1.000
_cell.angle_alpha   90.00
_cell.angle_beta   90.00
_cell.angle_gamma   90.00
#
_symmetry.space_group_name_H-M   'P 1'
#
loop_
_entity.id
_entity.type
_entity.pdbx_description
1 polymer ?
#
loop_
_entity_poly.entity_id
_entity_poly.type
_entity_poly.pdbx_seq_one_letter_code
_entity_poly.pdbx_strand_id
1 'polypeptide(L)'
;MRRGLRWGLLAVLFVAVLLLIPVRSNRVQREMPPAHTLRCVISVRPADLHRSLVTKYAQDHGLSVEIVKEEAAPDSLLTGALDLWVCPAPDSLPAGISASRPYADSTQWLVRSAETEAIIRINRWLGEITSTRRYAQLEKSYLKGKPVSLDKLSDYDKMIRRYAQAIGWDWRLVAAVIYHESRFHNQANSSKGAVGLMQIRSSRYTDEEMLDPEANLEIGTRYLARLLEMFKPLTANEIEAVKFTLAAYNAGEGRVLIWKGKAHEQGLDDRWWDPVRSLLPERHYTAAYVENVLNTYAEFSKIYPR
;
A
#
# COMPACT_ATOMS: atom_id res chain seq x y z
N MET A 1 0.70 -16.13 65.10
CA MET A 1 0.76 -16.43 63.66
C MET A 1 -0.64 -16.71 63.10
N ARG A 2 -1.42 -15.73 62.69
CA ARG A 2 -2.70 -15.87 61.95
C ARG A 2 -3.27 -14.45 61.61
N ARG A 3 -2.57 -13.67 60.80
CA ARG A 3 -3.08 -12.39 60.28
C ARG A 3 -2.72 -12.11 58.81
N GLY A 4 -2.16 -13.08 58.06
CA GLY A 4 -1.67 -12.89 56.69
C GLY A 4 -2.59 -13.35 55.55
N LEU A 5 -3.75 -14.00 55.86
CA LEU A 5 -4.53 -14.73 54.83
C LEU A 5 -5.82 -14.04 54.38
N ARG A 6 -6.14 -12.84 54.89
CA ARG A 6 -7.40 -12.15 54.55
C ARG A 6 -7.28 -11.05 53.49
N TRP A 7 -6.08 -10.62 53.13
CA TRP A 7 -5.86 -9.59 52.13
C TRP A 7 -5.63 -10.12 50.71
N GLY A 8 -5.21 -11.38 50.57
CA GLY A 8 -5.00 -12.02 49.27
C GLY A 8 -6.30 -12.36 48.53
N LEU A 9 -7.39 -12.66 49.26
CA LEU A 9 -8.68 -13.02 48.66
C LEU A 9 -9.48 -11.81 48.18
N LEU A 10 -9.28 -10.64 48.77
CA LEU A 10 -9.95 -9.42 48.33
C LEU A 10 -9.30 -8.81 47.07
N ALA A 11 -8.00 -8.97 46.88
CA ALA A 11 -7.31 -8.52 45.66
C ALA A 11 -7.67 -9.34 44.41
N VAL A 12 -7.87 -10.66 44.59
CA VAL A 12 -8.27 -11.54 43.47
C VAL A 12 -9.75 -11.31 43.08
N LEU A 13 -10.63 -10.98 44.02
CA LEU A 13 -12.02 -10.67 43.71
C LEU A 13 -12.17 -9.30 43.01
N PHE A 14 -11.28 -8.34 43.27
CA PHE A 14 -11.32 -7.03 42.61
C PHE A 14 -10.83 -7.07 41.16
N VAL A 15 -9.88 -7.95 40.85
CA VAL A 15 -9.43 -8.16 39.46
C VAL A 15 -10.45 -8.93 38.63
N ALA A 16 -11.15 -9.89 39.24
CA ALA A 16 -12.18 -10.67 38.55
C ALA A 16 -13.47 -9.88 38.24
N VAL A 17 -13.81 -8.87 39.07
CA VAL A 17 -14.97 -8.01 38.84
C VAL A 17 -14.70 -6.96 37.75
N LEU A 18 -13.45 -6.53 37.54
CA LEU A 18 -13.06 -5.61 36.46
C LEU A 18 -13.06 -6.26 35.07
N LEU A 19 -13.00 -7.61 34.99
CA LEU A 19 -13.07 -8.36 33.75
C LEU A 19 -14.49 -8.71 33.29
N LEU A 20 -15.50 -8.45 34.12
CA LEU A 20 -16.91 -8.71 33.84
C LEU A 20 -17.75 -7.45 33.54
N ILE A 21 -17.13 -6.28 33.50
CA ILE A 21 -17.81 -5.09 32.98
C ILE A 21 -17.75 -5.18 31.47
N PRO A 22 -18.86 -5.44 30.75
CA PRO A 22 -18.85 -5.31 29.31
C PRO A 22 -18.50 -3.86 29.01
N VAL A 23 -17.29 -3.63 28.46
CA VAL A 23 -16.97 -2.37 27.82
C VAL A 23 -17.95 -2.26 26.64
N ARG A 24 -19.12 -1.69 26.93
CA ARG A 24 -19.96 -1.13 25.87
C ARG A 24 -19.09 -0.09 25.19
N SER A 25 -18.42 -0.50 24.12
CA SER A 25 -17.92 0.46 23.15
C SER A 25 -19.18 1.15 22.59
N ASN A 26 -19.53 2.28 23.21
CA ASN A 26 -20.28 3.28 22.50
C ASN A 26 -19.36 3.72 21.34
N ARG A 27 -19.36 2.93 20.26
CA ARG A 27 -19.12 3.48 18.94
C ARG A 27 -20.27 4.47 18.75
N VAL A 28 -20.06 5.70 19.23
CA VAL A 28 -20.67 6.84 18.61
C VAL A 28 -20.26 6.71 17.15
N GLN A 29 -21.19 6.22 16.33
CA GLN A 29 -21.13 6.47 14.91
C GLN A 29 -21.11 8.00 14.83
N ARG A 30 -19.88 8.57 14.75
CA ARG A 30 -19.75 9.92 14.26
C ARG A 30 -20.35 9.85 12.88
N GLU A 31 -21.55 10.35 12.73
CA GLU A 31 -22.07 10.73 11.42
C GLU A 31 -20.97 11.56 10.79
N MET A 32 -20.33 10.98 9.77
CA MET A 32 -19.36 11.74 9.00
C MET A 32 -20.13 12.95 8.44
N PRO A 33 -19.63 14.17 8.62
CA PRO A 33 -20.24 15.31 7.98
C PRO A 33 -20.40 14.99 6.50
N PRO A 34 -21.46 15.47 5.83
CA PRO A 34 -21.68 15.19 4.42
C PRO A 34 -20.38 15.51 3.67
N ALA A 35 -19.90 14.55 2.87
CA ALA A 35 -18.64 14.68 2.17
C ALA A 35 -18.68 15.98 1.37
N HIS A 36 -17.77 16.90 1.70
CA HIS A 36 -17.66 18.15 0.95
C HIS A 36 -17.32 17.81 -0.51
N THR A 37 -18.11 18.30 -1.44
CA THR A 37 -17.87 18.06 -2.87
C THR A 37 -16.87 19.06 -3.39
N LEU A 38 -15.71 18.57 -3.82
CA LEU A 38 -14.66 19.35 -4.48
C LEU A 38 -15.08 19.62 -5.92
N ARG A 39 -15.48 20.85 -6.24
CA ARG A 39 -15.81 21.28 -7.61
C ARG A 39 -14.53 21.70 -8.32
N CYS A 40 -14.22 21.02 -9.42
CA CYS A 40 -12.92 21.14 -10.09
C CYS A 40 -13.08 21.36 -11.60
N VAL A 41 -12.22 22.22 -12.15
CA VAL A 41 -11.98 22.35 -13.60
C VAL A 41 -10.58 21.84 -13.95
N ILE A 42 -10.45 21.11 -15.06
CA ILE A 42 -9.19 20.60 -15.58
C ILE A 42 -8.95 21.13 -16.98
N SER A 43 -7.99 22.04 -17.12
CA SER A 43 -7.67 22.76 -18.38
C SER A 43 -6.30 22.34 -18.94
N VAL A 44 -5.84 21.12 -18.66
CA VAL A 44 -4.55 20.59 -19.11
C VAL A 44 -4.69 19.25 -19.83
N ARG A 45 -3.68 18.87 -20.58
CA ARG A 45 -3.60 17.56 -21.25
C ARG A 45 -2.38 16.77 -20.74
N PRO A 46 -2.47 15.45 -20.64
CA PRO A 46 -3.67 14.62 -20.88
C PRO A 46 -4.68 14.75 -19.71
N ALA A 47 -5.90 15.17 -20.01
CA ALA A 47 -6.94 15.47 -19.01
C ALA A 47 -7.23 14.27 -18.10
N ASP A 48 -7.15 13.04 -18.60
CA ASP A 48 -7.43 11.83 -17.84
C ASP A 48 -6.40 11.54 -16.73
N LEU A 49 -5.12 11.87 -16.93
CA LEU A 49 -4.11 11.81 -15.87
C LEU A 49 -4.49 12.74 -14.72
N HIS A 50 -4.79 14.00 -15.04
CA HIS A 50 -5.12 15.00 -14.02
C HIS A 50 -6.47 14.72 -13.37
N ARG A 51 -7.44 14.17 -14.10
CA ARG A 51 -8.71 13.66 -13.55
C ARG A 51 -8.45 12.55 -12.52
N SER A 52 -7.59 11.59 -12.86
CA SER A 52 -7.22 10.50 -11.94
C SER A 52 -6.53 11.02 -10.68
N LEU A 53 -5.65 12.03 -10.81
CA LEU A 53 -5.00 12.68 -9.67
C LEU A 53 -6.00 13.39 -8.76
N VAL A 54 -6.92 14.20 -9.33
CA VAL A 54 -7.93 14.91 -8.54
C VAL A 54 -8.88 13.94 -7.85
N THR A 55 -9.34 12.90 -8.55
CA THR A 55 -10.19 11.86 -7.96
C THR A 55 -9.48 11.14 -6.80
N LYS A 56 -8.23 10.77 -7.01
CA LYS A 56 -7.42 10.13 -5.96
C LYS A 56 -7.18 11.05 -4.76
N TYR A 57 -6.89 12.32 -4.99
CA TYR A 57 -6.76 13.30 -3.91
C TYR A 57 -8.06 13.43 -3.09
N ALA A 58 -9.20 13.53 -3.78
CA ALA A 58 -10.49 13.61 -3.12
C ALA A 58 -10.77 12.36 -2.25
N GLN A 59 -10.54 11.16 -2.80
CA GLN A 59 -10.70 9.90 -2.06
C GLN A 59 -9.81 9.84 -0.82
N ASP A 60 -8.53 10.20 -0.93
CA ASP A 60 -7.56 10.19 0.17
C ASP A 60 -7.93 11.15 1.30
N HIS A 61 -8.74 12.17 1.01
CA HIS A 61 -9.18 13.17 1.97
C HIS A 61 -10.67 13.08 2.35
N GLY A 62 -11.35 11.99 1.93
CA GLY A 62 -12.76 11.78 2.24
C GLY A 62 -13.70 12.79 1.58
N LEU A 63 -13.31 13.33 0.40
CA LEU A 63 -14.09 14.27 -0.38
C LEU A 63 -14.78 13.54 -1.53
N SER A 64 -15.92 14.05 -1.98
CA SER A 64 -16.45 13.74 -3.31
C SER A 64 -15.89 14.73 -4.34
N VAL A 65 -15.93 14.42 -5.62
CA VAL A 65 -15.42 15.30 -6.68
C VAL A 65 -16.44 15.46 -7.79
N GLU A 66 -16.64 16.70 -8.21
CA GLU A 66 -17.41 17.07 -9.38
C GLU A 66 -16.50 17.82 -10.36
N ILE A 67 -16.28 17.23 -11.54
CA ILE A 67 -15.48 17.84 -12.58
C ILE A 67 -16.43 18.59 -13.52
N VAL A 68 -16.40 19.91 -13.48
CA VAL A 68 -17.24 20.78 -14.26
C VAL A 68 -16.53 21.26 -15.53
N LYS A 69 -17.30 21.52 -16.58
CA LYS A 69 -16.82 22.14 -17.81
C LYS A 69 -17.09 23.64 -17.72
N GLU A 70 -16.10 24.41 -17.34
CA GLU A 70 -16.25 25.84 -17.18
C GLU A 70 -15.13 26.61 -17.92
N GLU A 71 -15.47 27.68 -18.62
CA GLU A 71 -14.52 28.46 -19.41
C GLU A 71 -13.87 29.61 -18.61
N ALA A 72 -14.47 30.04 -17.49
CA ALA A 72 -14.04 31.21 -16.70
C ALA A 72 -13.49 30.82 -15.30
N ALA A 73 -12.50 29.93 -15.26
CA ALA A 73 -12.02 29.34 -14.02
C ALA A 73 -11.46 30.32 -12.95
N PRO A 74 -10.74 31.44 -13.27
CA PRO A 74 -10.22 32.33 -12.22
C PRO A 74 -11.33 33.02 -11.41
N ASP A 75 -12.34 33.55 -12.07
CA ASP A 75 -13.45 34.24 -11.39
C ASP A 75 -14.30 33.29 -10.57
N SER A 76 -14.53 32.10 -11.09
CA SER A 76 -15.26 31.05 -10.38
C SER A 76 -14.52 30.54 -9.12
N LEU A 77 -13.19 30.52 -9.12
CA LEU A 77 -12.41 30.30 -7.92
C LEU A 77 -12.59 31.40 -6.88
N LEU A 78 -12.50 32.66 -7.30
CA LEU A 78 -12.61 33.83 -6.41
C LEU A 78 -13.99 33.92 -5.76
N THR A 79 -15.05 33.63 -6.50
CA THR A 79 -16.43 33.66 -6.00
C THR A 79 -16.79 32.42 -5.16
N GLY A 80 -15.98 31.36 -5.18
CA GLY A 80 -16.30 30.10 -4.52
C GLY A 80 -17.26 29.20 -5.27
N ALA A 81 -17.57 29.51 -6.52
CA ALA A 81 -18.31 28.62 -7.41
C ALA A 81 -17.46 27.37 -7.79
N LEU A 82 -16.14 27.49 -7.69
CA LEU A 82 -15.15 26.47 -7.92
C LEU A 82 -14.19 26.36 -6.72
N ASP A 83 -13.75 25.14 -6.37
CA ASP A 83 -12.81 24.90 -5.29
C ASP A 83 -11.39 24.69 -5.80
N LEU A 84 -11.23 24.11 -7.00
CA LEU A 84 -9.96 23.72 -7.57
C LEU A 84 -9.92 23.96 -9.09
N TRP A 85 -8.84 24.54 -9.57
CA TRP A 85 -8.54 24.62 -11.00
C TRP A 85 -7.17 24.01 -11.29
N VAL A 86 -7.15 23.00 -12.16
CA VAL A 86 -5.93 22.35 -12.66
C VAL A 86 -5.61 22.92 -14.04
N CYS A 87 -4.52 23.67 -14.14
CA CYS A 87 -4.14 24.38 -15.36
C CYS A 87 -2.62 24.40 -15.57
N PRO A 88 -2.13 24.74 -16.77
CA PRO A 88 -0.73 25.11 -16.96
C PRO A 88 -0.36 26.25 -16.03
N ALA A 89 0.90 26.30 -15.56
CA ALA A 89 1.37 27.40 -14.72
C ALA A 89 1.12 28.74 -15.44
N PRO A 90 0.30 29.64 -14.87
CA PRO A 90 0.05 30.94 -15.49
C PRO A 90 1.29 31.83 -15.36
N ASP A 91 1.48 32.77 -16.32
CA ASP A 91 2.58 33.73 -16.26
C ASP A 91 2.50 34.65 -15.03
N SER A 92 1.29 34.90 -14.54
CA SER A 92 1.03 35.63 -13.29
C SER A 92 -0.21 35.07 -12.59
N LEU A 93 -0.16 35.01 -11.26
CA LEU A 93 -1.31 34.59 -10.45
C LEU A 93 -2.21 35.77 -10.17
N PRO A 94 -3.54 35.67 -10.43
CA PRO A 94 -4.50 36.69 -10.01
C PRO A 94 -4.46 36.90 -8.50
N ALA A 95 -4.70 38.13 -8.04
CA ALA A 95 -4.82 38.44 -6.62
C ALA A 95 -5.91 37.55 -5.98
N GLY A 96 -5.63 36.97 -4.83
CA GLY A 96 -6.56 36.08 -4.12
C GLY A 96 -6.52 34.62 -4.55
N ILE A 97 -5.60 34.23 -5.44
CA ILE A 97 -5.38 32.86 -5.87
C ILE A 97 -3.97 32.38 -5.45
N SER A 98 -3.90 31.16 -4.93
CA SER A 98 -2.66 30.45 -4.61
C SER A 98 -2.49 29.23 -5.50
N ALA A 99 -1.24 28.94 -5.90
CA ALA A 99 -0.90 27.81 -6.75
C ALA A 99 -0.08 26.78 -6.01
N SER A 100 -0.26 25.51 -6.37
CA SER A 100 0.64 24.43 -5.95
C SER A 100 2.03 24.58 -6.57
N ARG A 101 3.00 23.80 -6.06
CA ARG A 101 4.24 23.57 -6.80
C ARG A 101 3.91 22.95 -8.15
N PRO A 102 4.63 23.35 -9.23
CA PRO A 102 4.43 22.75 -10.52
C PRO A 102 4.88 21.28 -10.54
N TYR A 103 4.17 20.47 -11.31
CA TYR A 103 4.51 19.09 -11.63
C TYR A 103 4.15 18.82 -13.09
N ALA A 104 4.50 17.70 -13.68
CA ALA A 104 4.17 17.30 -15.05
C ALA A 104 3.94 18.49 -16.02
N ASP A 105 4.83 18.72 -16.94
CA ASP A 105 4.71 19.82 -17.94
C ASP A 105 4.28 21.18 -17.36
N SER A 106 4.79 21.52 -16.18
CA SER A 106 4.47 22.78 -15.47
C SER A 106 3.01 22.93 -15.05
N THR A 107 2.27 21.85 -14.87
CA THR A 107 0.90 21.88 -14.35
C THR A 107 0.84 22.30 -12.89
N GLN A 108 -0.13 23.12 -12.54
CA GLN A 108 -0.40 23.55 -11.16
C GLN A 108 -1.88 23.36 -10.80
N TRP A 109 -2.11 23.22 -9.50
CA TRP A 109 -3.44 23.25 -8.89
C TRP A 109 -3.63 24.57 -8.20
N LEU A 110 -4.66 25.31 -8.59
CA LEU A 110 -4.97 26.64 -8.09
C LEU A 110 -6.20 26.58 -7.19
N VAL A 111 -6.11 27.28 -6.06
CA VAL A 111 -7.18 27.44 -5.05
C VAL A 111 -7.25 28.88 -4.59
N ARG A 112 -8.31 29.27 -3.87
CA ARG A 112 -8.37 30.58 -3.23
C ARG A 112 -7.24 30.73 -2.18
N SER A 113 -6.63 31.89 -2.12
CA SER A 113 -5.55 32.18 -1.15
C SER A 113 -6.04 32.15 0.31
N ALA A 114 -7.33 32.36 0.55
CA ALA A 114 -7.93 32.19 1.87
C ALA A 114 -7.87 30.76 2.38
N GLU A 115 -7.67 29.77 1.51
CA GLU A 115 -7.60 28.35 1.83
C GLU A 115 -6.15 27.86 1.98
N THR A 116 -5.36 28.51 2.84
CA THR A 116 -3.95 28.21 3.06
C THR A 116 -3.70 26.74 3.42
N GLU A 117 -4.57 26.13 4.23
CA GLU A 117 -4.43 24.72 4.60
C GLU A 117 -4.65 23.78 3.41
N ALA A 118 -5.55 24.13 2.48
CA ALA A 118 -5.82 23.35 1.28
C ALA A 118 -4.56 23.28 0.39
N ILE A 119 -3.90 24.42 0.14
CA ILE A 119 -2.71 24.45 -0.71
C ILE A 119 -1.52 23.73 -0.06
N ILE A 120 -1.39 23.78 1.26
CA ILE A 120 -0.36 23.02 1.99
C ILE A 120 -0.61 21.50 1.85
N ARG A 121 -1.85 21.05 2.03
CA ARG A 121 -2.23 19.63 1.85
C ARG A 121 -2.00 19.18 0.41
N ILE A 122 -2.42 19.96 -0.57
CA ILE A 122 -2.22 19.68 -1.99
C ILE A 122 -0.73 19.52 -2.29
N ASN A 123 0.11 20.47 -1.87
CA ASN A 123 1.55 20.40 -2.12
C ASN A 123 2.22 19.18 -1.49
N ARG A 124 1.83 18.81 -0.29
CA ARG A 124 2.34 17.60 0.38
C ARG A 124 1.93 16.37 -0.40
N TRP A 125 0.63 16.22 -0.68
CA TRP A 125 0.09 15.06 -1.38
C TRP A 125 0.66 14.93 -2.81
N LEU A 126 0.73 16.02 -3.59
CA LEU A 126 1.35 16.01 -4.91
C LEU A 126 2.82 15.59 -4.82
N GLY A 127 3.58 16.13 -3.86
CA GLY A 127 4.99 15.75 -3.65
C GLY A 127 5.16 14.26 -3.33
N GLU A 128 4.27 13.68 -2.52
CA GLU A 128 4.29 12.26 -2.20
C GLU A 128 3.95 11.38 -3.42
N ILE A 129 2.87 11.70 -4.12
CA ILE A 129 2.40 10.91 -5.28
C ILE A 129 3.38 11.01 -6.45
N THR A 130 3.80 12.22 -6.83
CA THR A 130 4.66 12.43 -8.01
C THR A 130 6.08 11.90 -7.83
N SER A 131 6.53 11.69 -6.59
CA SER A 131 7.82 11.08 -6.30
C SER A 131 7.85 9.55 -6.49
N THR A 132 6.70 8.91 -6.73
CA THR A 132 6.61 7.45 -6.84
C THR A 132 6.97 6.96 -8.25
N ARG A 133 7.62 5.78 -8.34
CA ARG A 133 7.84 5.10 -9.63
C ARG A 133 6.52 4.80 -10.34
N ARG A 134 5.47 4.53 -9.57
CA ARG A 134 4.13 4.26 -10.11
C ARG A 134 3.57 5.47 -10.83
N TYR A 135 3.72 6.68 -10.27
CA TYR A 135 3.32 7.91 -10.95
C TYR A 135 4.06 8.07 -12.28
N ALA A 136 5.39 7.91 -12.30
CA ALA A 136 6.16 8.02 -13.52
C ALA A 136 5.74 6.99 -14.60
N GLN A 137 5.35 5.78 -14.21
CA GLN A 137 4.80 4.78 -15.13
C GLN A 137 3.43 5.18 -15.67
N LEU A 138 2.57 5.73 -14.81
CA LEU A 138 1.24 6.21 -15.18
C LEU A 138 1.34 7.38 -16.15
N GLU A 139 2.11 8.41 -15.82
CA GLU A 139 2.37 9.57 -16.67
C GLU A 139 2.83 9.12 -18.07
N LYS A 140 3.84 8.25 -18.13
CA LYS A 140 4.31 7.67 -19.41
C LYS A 140 3.23 6.89 -20.16
N SER A 141 2.31 6.24 -19.46
CA SER A 141 1.21 5.48 -20.07
C SER A 141 0.16 6.41 -20.65
N TYR A 142 -0.20 7.46 -19.92
CA TYR A 142 -1.13 8.50 -20.42
C TYR A 142 -0.58 9.25 -21.62
N LEU A 143 0.69 9.61 -21.60
CA LEU A 143 1.37 10.24 -22.75
C LEU A 143 1.37 9.36 -24.00
N LYS A 144 1.30 8.03 -23.82
CA LYS A 144 1.18 7.05 -24.91
C LYS A 144 -0.28 6.73 -25.31
N GLY A 145 -1.26 7.45 -24.76
CA GLY A 145 -2.68 7.20 -25.02
C GLY A 145 -3.22 5.88 -24.44
N LYS A 146 -2.53 5.33 -23.43
CA LYS A 146 -2.96 4.12 -22.72
C LYS A 146 -3.37 4.49 -21.28
N PRO A 147 -4.64 4.84 -21.04
CA PRO A 147 -5.09 5.26 -19.73
C PRO A 147 -4.95 4.12 -18.72
N VAL A 148 -4.31 4.39 -17.59
CA VAL A 148 -4.20 3.50 -16.43
C VAL A 148 -4.77 4.25 -15.24
N SER A 149 -5.64 3.61 -14.46
CA SER A 149 -6.24 4.25 -13.29
C SER A 149 -5.28 4.26 -12.08
N LEU A 150 -5.29 5.36 -11.32
CA LEU A 150 -4.65 5.43 -10.00
C LEU A 150 -5.49 4.72 -8.93
N ASP A 151 -6.79 4.52 -9.16
CA ASP A 151 -7.69 3.89 -8.21
C ASP A 151 -7.51 2.37 -8.16
N LYS A 152 -6.84 1.82 -9.19
CA LYS A 152 -6.70 0.40 -9.40
C LYS A 152 -5.24 0.05 -9.69
N LEU A 153 -4.71 -0.88 -8.91
CA LEU A 153 -3.34 -1.38 -9.11
C LEU A 153 -3.31 -2.46 -10.19
N SER A 154 -4.31 -3.34 -10.18
CA SER A 154 -4.45 -4.46 -11.13
C SER A 154 -5.92 -4.87 -11.30
N ASP A 155 -6.21 -5.73 -12.26
CA ASP A 155 -7.54 -6.34 -12.42
C ASP A 155 -7.89 -7.30 -11.28
N TYR A 156 -6.91 -7.68 -10.47
CA TYR A 156 -7.03 -8.66 -9.40
C TYR A 156 -7.18 -8.04 -8.01
N ASP A 157 -7.20 -6.71 -7.86
CA ASP A 157 -7.20 -6.02 -6.55
C ASP A 157 -8.26 -6.54 -5.58
N LYS A 158 -9.49 -6.77 -6.07
CA LYS A 158 -10.58 -7.31 -5.23
C LYS A 158 -10.27 -8.71 -4.70
N MET A 159 -9.71 -9.58 -5.54
CA MET A 159 -9.30 -10.92 -5.15
C MET A 159 -8.10 -10.86 -4.20
N ILE A 160 -7.10 -10.05 -4.51
CA ILE A 160 -5.90 -9.87 -3.66
C ILE A 160 -6.31 -9.41 -2.26
N ARG A 161 -7.21 -8.44 -2.13
CA ARG A 161 -7.75 -7.98 -0.83
C ARG A 161 -8.40 -9.12 -0.06
N ARG A 162 -9.24 -9.93 -0.70
CA ARG A 162 -9.94 -11.06 -0.07
C ARG A 162 -8.95 -12.10 0.48
N TYR A 163 -7.98 -12.52 -0.31
CA TYR A 163 -7.00 -13.53 0.11
C TYR A 163 -5.96 -12.99 1.11
N ALA A 164 -5.56 -11.74 0.99
CA ALA A 164 -4.70 -11.08 1.97
C ALA A 164 -5.39 -10.97 3.34
N GLN A 165 -6.67 -10.60 3.36
CA GLN A 165 -7.47 -10.56 4.59
C GLN A 165 -7.59 -11.92 5.25
N ALA A 166 -7.76 -12.99 4.47
CA ALA A 166 -7.87 -14.35 4.99
C ALA A 166 -6.62 -14.83 5.75
N ILE A 167 -5.43 -14.28 5.41
CA ILE A 167 -4.17 -14.58 6.08
C ILE A 167 -3.69 -13.47 7.03
N GLY A 168 -4.52 -12.43 7.26
CA GLY A 168 -4.19 -11.31 8.15
C GLY A 168 -3.11 -10.36 7.62
N TRP A 169 -2.83 -10.38 6.31
CA TRP A 169 -1.81 -9.52 5.70
C TRP A 169 -2.43 -8.25 5.08
N ASP A 170 -1.61 -7.20 5.01
CA ASP A 170 -1.94 -6.04 4.21
C ASP A 170 -1.95 -6.44 2.72
N TRP A 171 -3.08 -6.17 2.03
CA TRP A 171 -3.24 -6.55 0.64
C TRP A 171 -2.17 -5.96 -0.29
N ARG A 172 -1.63 -4.78 0.05
CA ARG A 172 -0.58 -4.10 -0.70
C ARG A 172 0.75 -4.83 -0.62
N LEU A 173 1.01 -5.53 0.51
CA LEU A 173 2.18 -6.39 0.64
C LEU A 173 2.03 -7.64 -0.24
N VAL A 174 0.86 -8.28 -0.25
CA VAL A 174 0.57 -9.40 -1.17
C VAL A 174 0.65 -8.94 -2.62
N ALA A 175 0.11 -7.77 -2.94
CA ALA A 175 0.22 -7.17 -4.28
C ALA A 175 1.67 -6.88 -4.67
N ALA A 176 2.53 -6.46 -3.74
CA ALA A 176 3.96 -6.27 -3.99
C ALA A 176 4.67 -7.59 -4.30
N VAL A 177 4.33 -8.68 -3.60
CA VAL A 177 4.81 -10.03 -3.96
C VAL A 177 4.41 -10.37 -5.38
N ILE A 178 3.11 -10.28 -5.73
CA ILE A 178 2.60 -10.59 -7.08
C ILE A 178 3.29 -9.73 -8.15
N TYR A 179 3.50 -8.45 -7.85
CA TYR A 179 4.22 -7.56 -8.76
C TYR A 179 5.64 -8.03 -9.05
N HIS A 180 6.37 -8.56 -8.07
CA HIS A 180 7.72 -9.07 -8.27
C HIS A 180 7.74 -10.46 -8.90
N GLU A 181 6.70 -11.27 -8.71
CA GLU A 181 6.59 -12.60 -9.31
C GLU A 181 6.19 -12.53 -10.79
N SER A 182 5.10 -11.83 -11.11
CA SER A 182 4.49 -11.89 -12.45
C SER A 182 4.20 -10.54 -13.09
N ARG A 183 4.38 -9.39 -12.41
CA ARG A 183 3.88 -8.08 -12.84
C ARG A 183 2.37 -8.09 -13.11
N PHE A 184 1.63 -8.88 -12.34
CA PHE A 184 0.19 -9.14 -12.52
C PHE A 184 -0.17 -9.84 -13.85
N HIS A 185 0.78 -10.54 -14.49
CA HIS A 185 0.49 -11.32 -15.68
C HIS A 185 0.05 -12.73 -15.29
N ASN A 186 -1.25 -13.00 -15.41
CA ASN A 186 -1.82 -14.29 -15.04
C ASN A 186 -1.23 -15.48 -15.83
N GLN A 187 -0.86 -15.24 -17.09
CA GLN A 187 -0.28 -16.27 -17.97
C GLN A 187 1.24 -16.37 -17.84
N ALA A 188 1.83 -15.78 -16.78
CA ALA A 188 3.27 -15.85 -16.59
C ALA A 188 3.71 -17.29 -16.31
N ASN A 189 4.70 -17.75 -17.07
CA ASN A 189 5.33 -19.06 -16.91
C ASN A 189 6.84 -18.88 -16.98
N SER A 190 7.55 -19.36 -15.97
CA SER A 190 9.00 -19.25 -15.90
C SER A 190 9.68 -20.47 -16.50
N SER A 191 10.93 -20.32 -16.97
CA SER A 191 11.76 -21.44 -17.44
C SER A 191 12.00 -22.52 -16.38
N LYS A 192 11.69 -22.22 -15.11
CA LYS A 192 11.83 -23.14 -13.96
C LYS A 192 10.48 -23.76 -13.55
N GLY A 193 9.42 -23.61 -14.36
CA GLY A 193 8.09 -24.16 -14.10
C GLY A 193 7.32 -23.45 -12.99
N ALA A 194 7.55 -22.16 -12.77
CA ALA A 194 6.71 -21.35 -11.89
C ALA A 194 5.60 -20.71 -12.73
N VAL A 195 4.35 -20.73 -12.23
CA VAL A 195 3.13 -20.43 -13.02
C VAL A 195 2.24 -19.42 -12.32
N GLY A 196 1.64 -18.52 -13.10
CA GLY A 196 0.55 -17.64 -12.70
C GLY A 196 0.99 -16.40 -11.93
N LEU A 197 0.02 -15.73 -11.31
CA LEU A 197 0.20 -14.44 -10.61
C LEU A 197 1.28 -14.47 -9.53
N MET A 198 1.30 -15.52 -8.71
CA MET A 198 2.21 -15.70 -7.59
C MET A 198 3.36 -16.66 -7.89
N GLN A 199 3.54 -17.06 -9.16
CA GLN A 199 4.62 -17.92 -9.64
C GLN A 199 4.75 -19.20 -8.78
N ILE A 200 3.66 -19.94 -8.69
CA ILE A 200 3.60 -21.18 -7.91
C ILE A 200 4.38 -22.29 -8.63
N ARG A 201 5.17 -23.03 -7.85
CA ARG A 201 5.87 -24.24 -8.30
C ARG A 201 5.39 -25.41 -7.45
N SER A 202 4.60 -26.27 -8.03
CA SER A 202 4.12 -27.45 -7.30
C SER A 202 3.76 -28.58 -8.27
N SER A 203 4.17 -29.79 -7.92
CA SER A 203 3.72 -31.00 -8.62
C SER A 203 2.34 -31.50 -8.16
N ARG A 204 1.70 -30.80 -7.19
CA ARG A 204 0.38 -31.16 -6.66
C ARG A 204 -0.76 -30.58 -7.46
N TYR A 205 -0.49 -29.56 -8.30
CA TYR A 205 -1.47 -28.80 -9.07
C TYR A 205 -1.09 -28.86 -10.54
N THR A 206 -2.08 -28.91 -11.41
CA THR A 206 -1.88 -28.79 -12.85
C THR A 206 -1.55 -27.35 -13.23
N ASP A 207 -0.93 -27.14 -14.40
CA ASP A 207 -0.68 -25.80 -14.92
C ASP A 207 -2.00 -25.04 -15.14
N GLU A 208 -3.08 -25.72 -15.51
CA GLU A 208 -4.40 -25.14 -15.69
C GLU A 208 -4.96 -24.57 -14.37
N GLU A 209 -4.88 -25.34 -13.28
CA GLU A 209 -5.27 -24.85 -11.94
C GLU A 209 -4.40 -23.68 -11.50
N MET A 210 -3.10 -23.70 -11.78
CA MET A 210 -2.18 -22.62 -11.42
C MET A 210 -2.32 -21.38 -12.30
N LEU A 211 -2.91 -21.47 -13.48
CA LEU A 211 -3.25 -20.35 -14.35
C LEU A 211 -4.62 -19.74 -14.03
N ASP A 212 -5.46 -20.40 -13.22
CA ASP A 212 -6.65 -19.76 -12.66
C ASP A 212 -6.24 -18.73 -11.62
N PRO A 213 -6.60 -17.44 -11.79
CA PRO A 213 -6.17 -16.38 -10.86
C PRO A 213 -6.60 -16.62 -9.43
N GLU A 214 -7.79 -17.16 -9.23
CA GLU A 214 -8.35 -17.39 -7.89
C GLU A 214 -7.64 -18.54 -7.18
N ALA A 215 -7.46 -19.67 -7.86
CA ALA A 215 -6.72 -20.82 -7.33
C ALA A 215 -5.25 -20.43 -7.05
N ASN A 216 -4.61 -19.71 -7.96
CA ASN A 216 -3.23 -19.26 -7.80
C ASN A 216 -3.04 -18.36 -6.57
N LEU A 217 -3.94 -17.38 -6.35
CA LEU A 217 -3.93 -16.50 -5.19
C LEU A 217 -4.18 -17.29 -3.89
N GLU A 218 -5.14 -18.22 -3.90
CA GLU A 218 -5.42 -19.06 -2.73
C GLU A 218 -4.19 -19.90 -2.33
N ILE A 219 -3.58 -20.58 -3.28
CA ILE A 219 -2.41 -21.43 -3.04
C ILE A 219 -1.24 -20.57 -2.56
N GLY A 220 -0.93 -19.48 -3.26
CA GLY A 220 0.22 -18.63 -2.95
C GLY A 220 0.11 -17.90 -1.61
N THR A 221 -1.06 -17.37 -1.28
CA THR A 221 -1.28 -16.71 0.01
C THR A 221 -1.28 -17.70 1.18
N ARG A 222 -1.84 -18.91 0.99
CA ARG A 222 -1.74 -19.98 1.98
C ARG A 222 -0.29 -20.40 2.22
N TYR A 223 0.52 -20.43 1.17
CA TYR A 223 1.95 -20.69 1.29
C TYR A 223 2.68 -19.59 2.08
N LEU A 224 2.39 -18.31 1.80
CA LEU A 224 2.92 -17.18 2.57
C LEU A 224 2.53 -17.28 4.06
N ALA A 225 1.28 -17.60 4.36
CA ALA A 225 0.81 -17.78 5.74
C ALA A 225 1.57 -18.91 6.45
N ARG A 226 1.75 -20.06 5.79
CA ARG A 226 2.50 -21.20 6.34
C ARG A 226 3.95 -20.81 6.63
N LEU A 227 4.59 -20.07 5.74
CA LEU A 227 5.97 -19.60 5.95
C LEU A 227 6.05 -18.61 7.11
N LEU A 228 5.09 -17.69 7.24
CA LEU A 228 5.05 -16.73 8.34
C LEU A 228 4.94 -17.46 9.70
N GLU A 229 4.03 -18.42 9.83
CA GLU A 229 3.88 -19.21 11.05
C GLU A 229 5.16 -20.00 11.39
N MET A 230 5.87 -20.50 10.37
CA MET A 230 7.16 -21.16 10.55
C MET A 230 8.24 -20.22 11.10
N PHE A 231 8.35 -19.00 10.54
CA PHE A 231 9.42 -18.06 10.90
C PHE A 231 9.11 -17.18 12.11
N LYS A 232 7.84 -16.97 12.45
CA LYS A 232 7.42 -16.13 13.57
C LYS A 232 8.11 -16.47 14.91
N PRO A 233 8.19 -17.76 15.34
CA PRO A 233 8.88 -18.11 16.57
C PRO A 233 10.42 -18.08 16.45
N LEU A 234 10.97 -17.99 15.24
CA LEU A 234 12.40 -18.05 14.95
C LEU A 234 13.04 -16.66 14.68
N THR A 235 12.30 -15.59 14.89
CA THR A 235 12.71 -14.24 14.55
C THR A 235 12.49 -13.27 15.69
N ALA A 236 13.15 -12.08 15.64
CA ALA A 236 13.13 -11.12 16.72
C ALA A 236 11.77 -10.43 16.91
N ASN A 237 11.02 -10.24 15.83
CA ASN A 237 9.71 -9.58 15.81
C ASN A 237 8.96 -9.88 14.51
N GLU A 238 7.72 -9.35 14.37
CA GLU A 238 6.88 -9.56 13.19
C GLU A 238 7.48 -9.01 11.89
N ILE A 239 8.21 -7.89 11.93
CA ILE A 239 8.84 -7.31 10.74
C ILE A 239 9.92 -8.26 10.22
N GLU A 240 10.72 -8.80 11.12
CA GLU A 240 11.74 -9.79 10.76
C GLU A 240 11.09 -11.09 10.26
N ALA A 241 10.01 -11.55 10.88
CA ALA A 241 9.25 -12.70 10.38
C ALA A 241 8.78 -12.52 8.95
N VAL A 242 8.28 -11.33 8.59
CA VAL A 242 7.91 -11.00 7.21
C VAL A 242 9.12 -11.06 6.27
N LYS A 243 10.27 -10.49 6.65
CA LYS A 243 11.50 -10.52 5.82
C LYS A 243 11.95 -11.96 5.56
N PHE A 244 11.99 -12.81 6.60
CA PHE A 244 12.34 -14.22 6.47
C PHE A 244 11.29 -15.00 5.66
N THR A 245 10.01 -14.67 5.78
CA THR A 245 8.93 -15.24 4.97
C THR A 245 9.13 -14.92 3.49
N LEU A 246 9.41 -13.67 3.14
CA LEU A 246 9.69 -13.26 1.76
C LEU A 246 10.94 -13.94 1.21
N ALA A 247 11.99 -14.06 2.02
CA ALA A 247 13.20 -14.77 1.65
C ALA A 247 12.93 -16.26 1.38
N ALA A 248 12.11 -16.89 2.21
CA ALA A 248 11.72 -18.29 2.07
C ALA A 248 10.78 -18.53 0.89
N TYR A 249 9.89 -17.60 0.61
CA TYR A 249 9.05 -17.64 -0.59
C TYR A 249 9.89 -17.69 -1.86
N ASN A 250 10.91 -16.83 -1.95
CA ASN A 250 11.80 -16.75 -3.12
C ASN A 250 12.81 -17.90 -3.22
N ALA A 251 13.45 -18.27 -2.11
CA ALA A 251 14.57 -19.22 -2.10
C ALA A 251 14.23 -20.64 -1.61
N GLY A 252 13.06 -20.80 -1.00
CA GLY A 252 12.65 -22.01 -0.28
C GLY A 252 13.07 -21.96 1.20
N GLU A 253 12.19 -22.42 2.08
CA GLU A 253 12.36 -22.39 3.53
C GLU A 253 13.61 -23.15 4.01
N GLY A 254 13.90 -24.29 3.43
CA GLY A 254 15.08 -25.09 3.80
C GLY A 254 16.38 -24.34 3.61
N ARG A 255 16.50 -23.55 2.54
CA ARG A 255 17.69 -22.76 2.27
C ARG A 255 17.83 -21.60 3.27
N VAL A 256 16.74 -20.95 3.62
CA VAL A 256 16.75 -19.89 4.62
C VAL A 256 17.13 -20.41 6.00
N LEU A 257 16.65 -21.59 6.38
CA LEU A 257 17.07 -22.25 7.63
C LEU A 257 18.57 -22.57 7.66
N ILE A 258 19.14 -23.01 6.53
CA ILE A 258 20.60 -23.23 6.40
C ILE A 258 21.35 -21.89 6.60
N TRP A 259 20.88 -20.78 6.03
CA TRP A 259 21.52 -19.48 6.22
C TRP A 259 21.44 -18.99 7.67
N LYS A 260 20.30 -19.20 8.34
CA LYS A 260 20.16 -18.93 9.78
C LYS A 260 21.16 -19.76 10.60
N GLY A 261 21.27 -21.06 10.33
CA GLY A 261 22.23 -21.93 11.01
C GLY A 261 23.67 -21.44 10.85
N LYS A 262 24.07 -21.06 9.64
CA LYS A 262 25.40 -20.48 9.38
C LYS A 262 25.64 -19.16 10.13
N ALA A 263 24.62 -18.29 10.24
CA ALA A 263 24.71 -17.07 11.01
C ALA A 263 24.94 -17.36 12.49
N HIS A 264 24.18 -18.31 13.04
CA HIS A 264 24.33 -18.77 14.41
C HIS A 264 25.74 -19.35 14.68
N GLU A 265 26.25 -20.22 13.80
CA GLU A 265 27.59 -20.79 13.87
C GLU A 265 28.70 -19.73 13.87
N GLN A 266 28.48 -18.60 13.22
CA GLN A 266 29.40 -17.46 13.18
C GLN A 266 29.19 -16.46 14.34
N GLY A 267 28.32 -16.76 15.31
CA GLY A 267 28.02 -15.90 16.45
C GLY A 267 27.18 -14.67 16.12
N LEU A 268 26.53 -14.65 14.95
CA LEU A 268 25.59 -13.59 14.55
C LEU A 268 24.19 -13.88 15.12
N ASP A 269 23.43 -12.80 15.43
CA ASP A 269 22.03 -12.97 15.84
C ASP A 269 21.15 -13.32 14.63
N ASP A 270 20.91 -14.61 14.47
CA ASP A 270 20.17 -15.20 13.37
C ASP A 270 18.66 -14.91 13.41
N ARG A 271 18.16 -14.23 14.45
CA ARG A 271 16.76 -13.79 14.55
C ARG A 271 16.48 -12.52 13.73
N TRP A 272 17.54 -11.84 13.26
CA TRP A 272 17.46 -10.65 12.41
C TRP A 272 17.86 -10.97 10.97
N TRP A 273 17.16 -10.37 10.02
CA TRP A 273 17.44 -10.60 8.60
C TRP A 273 18.80 -10.04 8.16
N ASP A 274 19.16 -8.85 8.65
CA ASP A 274 20.39 -8.17 8.20
C ASP A 274 21.68 -8.99 8.48
N PRO A 275 21.90 -9.57 9.67
CA PRO A 275 23.01 -10.48 9.89
C PRO A 275 22.98 -11.71 8.98
N VAL A 276 21.81 -12.32 8.78
CA VAL A 276 21.66 -13.52 7.95
C VAL A 276 21.91 -13.21 6.49
N ARG A 277 21.34 -12.10 5.96
CA ARG A 277 21.53 -11.70 4.56
C ARG A 277 22.97 -11.37 4.22
N SER A 278 23.78 -10.90 5.18
CA SER A 278 25.19 -10.59 4.97
C SER A 278 26.03 -11.81 4.57
N LEU A 279 25.55 -13.01 4.89
CA LEU A 279 26.19 -14.27 4.55
C LEU A 279 25.76 -14.84 3.19
N LEU A 280 24.80 -14.20 2.52
CA LEU A 280 24.39 -14.62 1.19
C LEU A 280 25.48 -14.19 0.19
N PRO A 281 25.78 -15.00 -0.83
CA PRO A 281 26.68 -14.56 -1.91
C PRO A 281 26.21 -13.25 -2.52
N GLU A 282 27.12 -12.35 -2.86
CA GLU A 282 26.81 -11.02 -3.42
C GLU A 282 25.84 -11.05 -4.60
N ARG A 283 25.82 -12.13 -5.38
CA ARG A 283 24.93 -12.34 -6.52
C ARG A 283 23.65 -13.09 -6.18
N HIS A 284 23.34 -13.30 -4.89
CA HIS A 284 22.14 -14.02 -4.53
C HIS A 284 20.92 -13.11 -4.57
N TYR A 285 20.00 -13.38 -5.48
CA TYR A 285 18.81 -12.55 -5.76
C TYR A 285 17.86 -12.39 -4.57
N THR A 286 17.91 -13.27 -3.57
CA THR A 286 16.92 -13.27 -2.47
C THR A 286 17.02 -12.02 -1.59
N ALA A 287 18.22 -11.51 -1.30
CA ALA A 287 18.35 -10.28 -0.52
C ALA A 287 17.72 -9.09 -1.26
N ALA A 288 18.03 -8.95 -2.53
CA ALA A 288 17.43 -7.92 -3.39
C ALA A 288 15.91 -8.13 -3.57
N TYR A 289 15.43 -9.36 -3.63
CA TYR A 289 14.02 -9.67 -3.71
C TYR A 289 13.26 -9.15 -2.48
N VAL A 290 13.74 -9.47 -1.28
CA VAL A 290 13.13 -9.00 -0.01
C VAL A 290 13.05 -7.47 0.01
N GLU A 291 14.17 -6.80 -0.29
CA GLU A 291 14.23 -5.34 -0.32
C GLU A 291 13.29 -4.74 -1.37
N ASN A 292 13.27 -5.29 -2.58
CA ASN A 292 12.43 -4.82 -3.67
C ASN A 292 10.92 -4.98 -3.35
N VAL A 293 10.51 -6.11 -2.75
CA VAL A 293 9.12 -6.32 -2.32
C VAL A 293 8.72 -5.30 -1.27
N LEU A 294 9.56 -5.07 -0.24
CA LEU A 294 9.25 -4.12 0.83
C LEU A 294 9.21 -2.67 0.31
N ASN A 295 10.13 -2.30 -0.59
CA ASN A 295 10.12 -0.98 -1.22
C ASN A 295 8.85 -0.78 -2.07
N THR A 296 8.45 -1.79 -2.83
CA THR A 296 7.21 -1.74 -3.63
C THR A 296 5.98 -1.67 -2.73
N TYR A 297 5.97 -2.41 -1.61
CA TYR A 297 4.91 -2.30 -0.60
C TYR A 297 4.81 -0.87 -0.03
N ALA A 298 5.93 -0.24 0.30
CA ALA A 298 5.96 1.14 0.77
C ALA A 298 5.43 2.12 -0.29
N GLU A 299 5.78 1.94 -1.57
CA GLU A 299 5.23 2.72 -2.68
C GLU A 299 3.71 2.52 -2.84
N PHE A 300 3.24 1.27 -2.84
CA PHE A 300 1.80 0.98 -2.94
C PHE A 300 1.01 1.54 -1.75
N SER A 301 1.63 1.55 -0.57
CA SER A 301 1.02 2.10 0.64
C SER A 301 0.79 3.61 0.62
N LYS A 302 1.55 4.35 -0.19
CA LYS A 302 1.36 5.79 -0.41
C LYS A 302 0.20 6.09 -1.36
N ILE A 303 -0.06 5.17 -2.30
CA ILE A 303 -1.00 5.40 -3.40
C ILE A 303 -2.36 4.77 -3.12
N TYR A 304 -2.39 3.59 -2.53
CA TYR A 304 -3.62 2.80 -2.37
C TYR A 304 -4.03 2.70 -0.90
N PRO A 305 -5.31 2.97 -0.55
CA PRO A 305 -5.81 2.85 0.82
C PRO A 305 -5.77 1.38 1.29
N ARG A 306 -5.78 1.21 2.61
CA ARG A 306 -5.86 -0.12 3.25
C ARG A 306 -7.11 -0.88 2.86
#